data_62c7fd68676a5225d0654db880be2232
#
_entry.id   62c7fd68676a5225d0654db880be2232
#
_cell.length_a   1.000
_cell.length_b   1.000
_cell.length_c   1.000
_cell.angle_alpha   90.00
_cell.angle_beta   90.00
_cell.angle_gamma   90.00
#
_symmetry.space_group_name_H-M   'P 1'
#
loop_
_entity.id
_entity.type
_entity.pdbx_description
1 polymer ?
#
loop_
_entity_poly.entity_id
_entity_poly.type
_entity_poly.pdbx_seq_one_letter_code
_entity_poly.pdbx_strand_id
1 'polypeptide(L)'
;MGQFNTNERVIIDDVEPPLIRSGAASVAPKPHHQNGSLHESRFPLEGRIEEFRKHYFPDATDAMWNDWHWQLFHRITTYTDLCRFLTPTQSEREALASADTLFPFSVTPYYLSLIDPNDVNNAIRRTVIPSIEESYVGKGESSDPLAEEHTTAVQGLVHRYPDRVLFLTTSFCSTYCRYCTRSRMVGGHTEALQNHWEKALEYIREHSEVRDVVISGGDPLTLSDEMLDYLLSEVTGIEHVEMVRIGTKVPMVMPQRINEGLLAVLRKYKPIYMSIHATHPDEMTAEAARACNALSDAGVVLGSQTVLLKGVNDSVPILTDLFHKLLRARVKPYYLFQCDPISGSEHFRTTVD
;
A
#
# COMPACT_ATOMS: atom_id res chain seq x y z
N MET A 1 -22.04 0.20 -53.12
CA MET A 1 -20.66 0.43 -53.58
C MET A 1 -20.22 1.78 -53.02
N GLY A 2 -19.50 1.82 -51.98
CA GLY A 2 -18.94 3.04 -51.36
C GLY A 2 -17.65 2.61 -50.67
N GLN A 3 -16.52 2.98 -51.26
CA GLN A 3 -15.17 2.65 -50.81
C GLN A 3 -14.88 3.40 -49.50
N PHE A 4 -14.49 2.69 -48.46
CA PHE A 4 -13.85 3.29 -47.28
C PHE A 4 -12.37 3.46 -47.56
N ASN A 5 -11.91 4.70 -47.49
CA ASN A 5 -10.55 5.11 -47.67
C ASN A 5 -9.77 4.91 -46.37
N THR A 6 -8.84 3.97 -46.35
CA THR A 6 -7.90 3.72 -45.26
C THR A 6 -6.67 4.56 -45.52
N ASN A 7 -6.36 5.58 -44.69
CA ASN A 7 -5.05 6.08 -44.32
C ASN A 7 -5.13 7.47 -43.66
N GLU A 8 -5.39 7.50 -42.38
CA GLU A 8 -4.91 8.60 -41.54
C GLU A 8 -4.09 7.98 -40.39
N ARG A 9 -2.79 8.08 -40.52
CA ARG A 9 -1.86 7.88 -39.40
C ARG A 9 -2.04 9.07 -38.48
N VAL A 10 -2.61 8.85 -37.31
CA VAL A 10 -2.55 9.80 -36.20
C VAL A 10 -1.10 9.83 -35.71
N ILE A 11 -0.37 10.87 -36.11
CA ILE A 11 0.91 11.21 -35.48
C ILE A 11 0.54 11.87 -34.17
N ILE A 12 0.83 11.19 -33.06
CA ILE A 12 0.77 11.81 -31.74
C ILE A 12 2.06 12.62 -31.62
N ASP A 13 1.98 13.92 -31.93
CA ASP A 13 3.04 14.85 -31.58
C ASP A 13 3.13 14.95 -30.06
N ASP A 14 4.31 14.60 -29.51
CA ASP A 14 4.71 14.89 -28.14
C ASP A 14 4.84 16.42 -27.97
N VAL A 15 3.70 17.11 -27.88
CA VAL A 15 3.69 18.53 -27.53
C VAL A 15 3.58 18.63 -26.03
N GLU A 16 4.68 18.99 -25.36
CA GLU A 16 4.62 19.44 -23.97
C GLU A 16 3.56 20.55 -23.83
N PRO A 17 2.67 20.46 -22.80
CA PRO A 17 1.68 21.50 -22.60
C PRO A 17 2.37 22.85 -22.34
N PRO A 18 1.86 23.96 -22.88
CA PRO A 18 2.48 25.27 -22.72
C PRO A 18 2.58 25.65 -21.24
N LEU A 19 3.81 25.97 -20.80
CA LEU A 19 4.08 26.50 -19.47
C LEU A 19 3.27 27.78 -19.25
N ILE A 20 2.30 27.73 -18.36
CA ILE A 20 1.58 28.94 -17.91
C ILE A 20 2.59 29.80 -17.14
N ARG A 21 3.08 30.84 -17.78
CA ARG A 21 3.90 31.85 -17.13
C ARG A 21 3.03 32.75 -16.27
N SER A 22 2.88 32.42 -14.98
CA SER A 22 2.47 33.39 -13.99
C SER A 22 3.69 34.24 -13.60
N GLY A 23 3.50 35.55 -13.48
CA GLY A 23 4.47 36.62 -13.39
C GLY A 23 5.71 36.36 -12.49
N ALA A 24 6.83 36.81 -13.01
CA ALA A 24 8.15 36.61 -12.49
C ALA A 24 8.37 37.21 -11.10
N ALA A 25 8.71 36.34 -10.13
CA ALA A 25 9.67 36.69 -9.08
C ALA A 25 10.96 35.94 -9.42
N SER A 26 12.06 36.67 -9.65
CA SER A 26 13.38 36.13 -9.95
C SER A 26 13.88 35.31 -8.75
N VAL A 27 13.85 33.99 -8.85
CA VAL A 27 14.54 33.12 -7.89
C VAL A 27 15.96 32.89 -8.42
N ALA A 28 16.95 33.40 -7.67
CA ALA A 28 18.36 33.17 -7.93
C ALA A 28 18.66 31.65 -7.98
N PRO A 29 19.55 31.19 -8.88
CA PRO A 29 19.89 29.77 -8.96
C PRO A 29 20.57 29.31 -7.67
N LYS A 30 20.06 28.24 -7.06
CA LYS A 30 20.71 27.60 -5.91
C LYS A 30 22.02 26.96 -6.38
N PRO A 31 23.11 27.06 -5.57
CA PRO A 31 24.40 26.50 -5.95
C PRO A 31 24.32 24.98 -6.12
N HIS A 32 24.97 24.47 -7.17
CA HIS A 32 25.19 23.03 -7.39
C HIS A 32 25.98 22.46 -6.20
N HIS A 33 25.36 21.58 -5.42
CA HIS A 33 26.06 20.82 -4.40
C HIS A 33 26.84 19.68 -5.03
N GLN A 34 28.11 19.64 -4.64
CA GLN A 34 29.10 18.62 -5.00
C GLN A 34 28.69 17.23 -4.48
N ASN A 35 29.11 16.19 -5.20
CA ASN A 35 28.90 14.76 -4.94
C ASN A 35 29.26 14.34 -3.49
N GLY A 36 28.26 14.32 -2.61
CA GLY A 36 28.23 13.50 -1.41
C GLY A 36 27.08 12.52 -1.55
N SER A 37 27.17 11.34 -0.96
CA SER A 37 26.22 10.23 -1.15
C SER A 37 24.76 10.71 -1.21
N LEU A 38 24.14 10.47 -2.35
CA LEU A 38 22.88 11.13 -2.77
C LEU A 38 21.62 10.70 -2.00
N HIS A 39 21.73 9.88 -0.94
CA HIS A 39 20.58 9.20 -0.36
C HIS A 39 20.14 9.68 1.02
N GLU A 40 21.02 10.10 1.92
CA GLU A 40 20.66 10.32 3.34
C GLU A 40 20.00 11.67 3.66
N SER A 41 20.30 12.74 2.96
CA SER A 41 19.77 14.08 3.27
C SER A 41 18.35 14.37 2.77
N ARG A 42 17.70 13.40 2.10
CA ARG A 42 16.41 13.58 1.40
C ARG A 42 15.19 13.04 2.15
N PHE A 43 15.39 12.37 3.29
CA PHE A 43 14.34 11.73 4.08
C PHE A 43 14.46 12.16 5.56
N PRO A 44 13.75 13.21 5.98
CA PRO A 44 13.99 13.88 7.28
C PRO A 44 13.51 13.13 8.52
N LEU A 45 12.89 11.94 8.37
CA LEU A 45 12.33 11.20 9.51
C LEU A 45 13.28 10.19 10.18
N GLU A 46 14.49 9.99 9.66
CA GLU A 46 15.44 8.98 10.18
C GLU A 46 15.77 9.16 11.67
N GLY A 47 16.05 10.38 12.09
CA GLY A 47 16.34 10.69 13.50
C GLY A 47 15.19 10.31 14.43
N ARG A 48 13.93 10.54 14.01
CA ARG A 48 12.73 10.21 14.79
C ARG A 48 12.58 8.70 14.97
N ILE A 49 12.81 7.90 13.94
CA ILE A 49 12.72 6.43 14.00
C ILE A 49 13.71 5.89 15.03
N GLU A 50 14.94 6.35 14.97
CA GLU A 50 15.99 5.94 15.91
C GLU A 50 15.70 6.36 17.34
N GLU A 51 15.27 7.62 17.57
CA GLU A 51 14.88 8.13 18.87
C GLU A 51 13.67 7.37 19.44
N PHE A 52 12.65 7.10 18.63
CA PHE A 52 11.50 6.30 19.02
C PHE A 52 11.92 4.90 19.46
N ARG A 53 12.75 4.21 18.67
CA ARG A 53 13.26 2.90 19.00
C ARG A 53 14.03 2.91 20.33
N LYS A 54 14.99 3.83 20.50
CA LYS A 54 15.79 3.95 21.73
C LYS A 54 14.94 4.21 22.97
N HIS A 55 13.89 4.99 22.81
CA HIS A 55 13.01 5.38 23.91
C HIS A 55 12.05 4.26 24.33
N TYR A 56 11.37 3.64 23.36
CA TYR A 56 10.29 2.69 23.63
C TYR A 56 10.71 1.23 23.59
N PHE A 57 11.82 0.93 22.92
CA PHE A 57 12.36 -0.42 22.74
C PHE A 57 13.88 -0.43 22.98
N PRO A 58 14.34 0.00 24.18
CA PRO A 58 15.78 0.17 24.46
C PRO A 58 16.57 -1.15 24.32
N ASP A 59 15.93 -2.29 24.56
CA ASP A 59 16.53 -3.61 24.45
C ASP A 59 16.54 -4.18 23.03
N ALA A 60 15.88 -3.52 22.08
CA ALA A 60 15.86 -3.96 20.69
C ALA A 60 17.19 -3.63 20.01
N THR A 61 17.97 -4.66 19.70
CA THR A 61 19.20 -4.51 18.90
C THR A 61 18.85 -4.09 17.45
N ASP A 62 19.86 -3.65 16.67
CA ASP A 62 19.67 -3.35 15.26
C ASP A 62 19.16 -4.55 14.48
N ALA A 63 19.68 -5.74 14.79
CA ALA A 63 19.22 -6.99 14.17
C ALA A 63 17.75 -7.28 14.47
N MET A 64 17.31 -7.10 15.71
CA MET A 64 15.89 -7.28 16.10
C MET A 64 14.99 -6.26 15.42
N TRP A 65 15.34 -4.97 15.46
CA TRP A 65 14.53 -3.91 14.84
C TRP A 65 14.37 -4.11 13.33
N ASN A 66 15.41 -4.62 12.67
CA ASN A 66 15.41 -4.90 11.24
C ASN A 66 14.90 -6.30 10.88
N ASP A 67 14.46 -7.10 11.84
CA ASP A 67 13.74 -8.35 11.59
C ASP A 67 12.24 -8.08 11.46
N TRP A 68 11.67 -8.38 10.30
CA TRP A 68 10.24 -8.19 10.06
C TRP A 68 9.34 -9.08 10.94
N HIS A 69 9.82 -10.24 11.39
CA HIS A 69 9.08 -11.06 12.36
C HIS A 69 9.00 -10.37 13.72
N TRP A 70 10.10 -9.71 14.12
CA TRP A 70 10.10 -8.90 15.33
C TRP A 70 9.08 -7.74 15.21
N GLN A 71 9.02 -7.06 14.08
CA GLN A 71 8.02 -6.00 13.80
C GLN A 71 6.59 -6.54 13.88
N LEU A 72 6.33 -7.73 13.33
CA LEU A 72 5.03 -8.39 13.41
C LEU A 72 4.66 -8.81 14.82
N PHE A 73 5.62 -9.37 15.58
CA PHE A 73 5.38 -9.82 16.95
C PHE A 73 5.07 -8.65 17.90
N HIS A 74 5.71 -7.50 17.69
CA HIS A 74 5.56 -6.30 18.53
C HIS A 74 4.53 -5.30 17.99
N ARG A 75 3.62 -5.72 17.11
CA ARG A 75 2.53 -4.85 16.64
C ARG A 75 1.69 -4.34 17.80
N ILE A 76 1.30 -3.10 17.70
CA ILE A 76 0.40 -2.47 18.64
C ILE A 76 -1.03 -2.73 18.16
N THR A 77 -1.82 -3.44 18.96
CA THR A 77 -3.17 -3.90 18.61
C THR A 77 -4.23 -3.57 19.68
N THR A 78 -3.79 -3.02 20.82
CA THR A 78 -4.71 -2.70 21.93
C THR A 78 -4.62 -1.22 22.31
N TYR A 79 -5.70 -0.72 22.92
CA TYR A 79 -5.74 0.63 23.48
C TYR A 79 -4.62 0.82 24.53
N THR A 80 -4.45 -0.15 25.43
CA THR A 80 -3.45 -0.09 26.50
C THR A 80 -2.03 0.05 25.94
N ASP A 81 -1.71 -0.72 24.90
CA ASP A 81 -0.40 -0.63 24.28
C ASP A 81 -0.21 0.71 23.56
N LEU A 82 -1.25 1.19 22.86
CA LEU A 82 -1.19 2.48 22.15
C LEU A 82 -0.90 3.64 23.11
N CYS A 83 -1.48 3.64 24.30
CA CYS A 83 -1.26 4.68 25.33
C CYS A 83 0.19 4.78 25.81
N ARG A 84 1.03 3.80 25.53
CA ARG A 84 2.47 3.87 25.84
C ARG A 84 3.22 4.81 24.90
N PHE A 85 2.71 5.02 23.70
CA PHE A 85 3.40 5.72 22.59
C PHE A 85 2.81 7.09 22.30
N LEU A 86 1.52 7.26 22.48
CA LEU A 86 0.81 8.50 22.21
C LEU A 86 -0.38 8.68 23.16
N THR A 87 -0.83 9.92 23.30
CA THR A 87 -2.06 10.21 24.03
C THR A 87 -3.25 10.17 23.04
N PRO A 88 -4.15 9.18 23.16
CA PRO A 88 -5.32 9.10 22.29
C PRO A 88 -6.26 10.29 22.54
N THR A 89 -6.84 10.83 21.47
CA THR A 89 -7.93 11.81 21.53
C THR A 89 -9.19 11.20 22.11
N GLN A 90 -10.21 12.01 22.41
CA GLN A 90 -11.51 11.47 22.85
C GLN A 90 -12.13 10.57 21.79
N SER A 91 -12.11 10.99 20.52
CA SER A 91 -12.62 10.22 19.39
C SER A 91 -11.94 8.84 19.25
N GLU A 92 -10.62 8.80 19.37
CA GLU A 92 -9.84 7.55 19.32
C GLU A 92 -10.12 6.65 20.54
N ARG A 93 -10.26 7.23 21.74
CA ARG A 93 -10.63 6.46 22.96
C ARG A 93 -12.00 5.80 22.82
N GLU A 94 -12.99 6.54 22.32
CA GLU A 94 -14.35 6.03 22.09
C GLU A 94 -14.33 4.91 21.04
N ALA A 95 -13.61 5.07 19.95
CA ALA A 95 -13.45 4.05 18.92
C ALA A 95 -12.79 2.78 19.46
N LEU A 96 -11.68 2.93 20.18
CA LEU A 96 -10.92 1.80 20.72
C LEU A 96 -11.67 1.09 21.88
N ALA A 97 -12.54 1.80 22.62
CA ALA A 97 -13.44 1.21 23.61
C ALA A 97 -14.56 0.38 22.95
N SER A 98 -14.92 0.69 21.71
CA SER A 98 -15.94 0.00 20.91
C SER A 98 -15.35 -1.08 19.99
N ALA A 99 -14.14 -1.55 20.27
CA ALA A 99 -13.34 -2.43 19.39
C ALA A 99 -14.04 -3.73 18.96
N ASP A 100 -15.03 -4.21 19.70
CA ASP A 100 -15.82 -5.39 19.31
C ASP A 100 -16.76 -5.15 18.12
N THR A 101 -17.00 -3.89 17.76
CA THR A 101 -17.95 -3.49 16.71
C THR A 101 -17.28 -2.81 15.50
N LEU A 102 -16.05 -2.34 15.64
CA LEU A 102 -15.31 -1.64 14.59
C LEU A 102 -14.23 -2.55 14.00
N PHE A 103 -13.77 -2.15 12.80
CA PHE A 103 -12.64 -2.79 12.16
C PHE A 103 -11.42 -2.80 13.10
N PRO A 104 -10.76 -3.97 13.33
CA PRO A 104 -9.67 -4.08 14.26
C PRO A 104 -8.51 -3.15 13.93
N PHE A 105 -7.68 -2.89 14.91
CA PHE A 105 -6.54 -2.00 14.84
C PHE A 105 -5.23 -2.79 14.94
N SER A 106 -4.27 -2.46 14.10
CA SER A 106 -2.91 -3.01 14.14
C SER A 106 -1.94 -2.06 13.45
N VAL A 107 -0.79 -1.79 14.09
CA VAL A 107 0.30 -1.00 13.53
C VAL A 107 1.66 -1.56 13.96
N THR A 108 2.63 -1.62 13.04
CA THR A 108 4.00 -2.04 13.37
C THR A 108 4.73 -0.97 14.19
N PRO A 109 5.69 -1.33 15.06
CA PRO A 109 6.52 -0.36 15.77
C PRO A 109 7.22 0.64 14.81
N TYR A 110 7.72 0.14 13.67
CA TYR A 110 8.32 0.98 12.64
C TYR A 110 7.33 2.04 12.13
N TYR A 111 6.13 1.63 11.72
CA TYR A 111 5.17 2.59 11.14
C TYR A 111 4.61 3.55 12.21
N LEU A 112 4.45 3.09 13.44
CA LEU A 112 4.08 3.94 14.57
C LEU A 112 5.14 5.02 14.86
N SER A 113 6.43 4.73 14.66
CA SER A 113 7.52 5.70 14.85
C SER A 113 7.47 6.90 13.89
N LEU A 114 6.71 6.80 12.79
CA LEU A 114 6.50 7.89 11.85
C LEU A 114 5.45 8.91 12.34
N ILE A 115 4.64 8.53 13.32
CA ILE A 115 3.59 9.39 13.89
C ILE A 115 4.22 10.39 14.85
N ASP A 116 3.89 11.68 14.69
CA ASP A 116 4.19 12.67 15.72
C ASP A 116 3.17 12.54 16.86
N PRO A 117 3.59 12.12 18.07
CA PRO A 117 2.67 11.91 19.18
C PRO A 117 1.96 13.18 19.64
N ASN A 118 2.52 14.37 19.33
CA ASN A 118 1.98 15.67 19.71
C ASN A 118 1.04 16.26 18.65
N ASP A 119 1.03 15.70 17.43
CA ASP A 119 0.15 16.15 16.36
C ASP A 119 -1.04 15.20 16.21
N VAL A 120 -2.19 15.60 16.74
CA VAL A 120 -3.44 14.85 16.67
C VAL A 120 -3.98 14.75 15.23
N ASN A 121 -3.54 15.65 14.33
CA ASN A 121 -3.93 15.67 12.92
C ASN A 121 -2.87 15.04 12.01
N ASN A 122 -1.85 14.39 12.59
CA ASN A 122 -0.81 13.74 11.81
C ASN A 122 -1.42 12.81 10.76
N ALA A 123 -1.01 12.96 9.50
CA ALA A 123 -1.58 12.26 8.36
C ALA A 123 -1.48 10.73 8.50
N ILE A 124 -0.34 10.20 8.94
CA ILE A 124 -0.15 8.76 9.16
C ILE A 124 -1.04 8.27 10.31
N ARG A 125 -1.12 9.02 11.43
CA ARG A 125 -1.99 8.71 12.57
C ARG A 125 -3.43 8.48 12.12
N ARG A 126 -3.97 9.40 11.32
CA ARG A 126 -5.35 9.31 10.80
C ARG A 126 -5.60 8.07 9.95
N THR A 127 -4.59 7.56 9.25
CA THR A 127 -4.75 6.40 8.36
C THR A 127 -4.72 5.05 9.08
N VAL A 128 -4.29 4.99 10.35
CA VAL A 128 -4.11 3.71 11.08
C VAL A 128 -4.69 3.68 12.47
N ILE A 129 -4.89 4.83 13.15
CA ILE A 129 -5.52 4.85 14.47
C ILE A 129 -7.04 5.01 14.29
N PRO A 130 -7.85 4.12 14.90
CA PRO A 130 -9.32 4.18 14.81
C PRO A 130 -9.89 5.49 15.33
N SER A 131 -10.93 5.97 14.69
CA SER A 131 -11.71 7.16 15.10
C SER A 131 -13.18 6.80 15.23
N ILE A 132 -13.90 7.46 16.15
CA ILE A 132 -15.35 7.27 16.33
C ILE A 132 -16.12 7.61 15.04
N GLU A 133 -15.55 8.42 14.15
CA GLU A 133 -16.12 8.74 12.86
C GLU A 133 -16.35 7.50 12.00
N GLU A 134 -15.59 6.42 12.20
CA GLU A 134 -15.76 5.14 11.52
C GLU A 134 -17.05 4.40 11.91
N SER A 135 -17.68 4.75 13.03
CA SER A 135 -18.97 4.19 13.45
C SER A 135 -20.17 4.76 12.67
N TYR A 136 -19.95 5.88 11.96
CA TYR A 136 -21.00 6.51 11.16
C TYR A 136 -20.95 5.96 9.74
N VAL A 137 -22.07 5.41 9.28
CA VAL A 137 -22.21 4.89 7.92
C VAL A 137 -22.89 5.97 7.09
N GLY A 138 -22.13 6.56 6.17
CA GLY A 138 -22.59 7.61 5.27
C GLY A 138 -23.53 7.09 4.17
N LYS A 139 -24.24 8.01 3.53
CA LYS A 139 -25.13 7.65 2.42
C LYS A 139 -24.34 7.05 1.25
N GLY A 140 -24.73 5.86 0.80
CA GLY A 140 -24.11 5.14 -0.30
C GLY A 140 -22.89 4.33 0.08
N GLU A 141 -22.54 4.27 1.37
CA GLU A 141 -21.51 3.36 1.86
C GLU A 141 -22.02 1.92 1.96
N SER A 142 -21.12 0.98 1.77
CA SER A 142 -21.36 -0.45 1.80
C SER A 142 -20.17 -1.19 2.41
N SER A 143 -20.39 -2.33 3.04
CA SER A 143 -19.31 -3.24 3.46
C SER A 143 -18.56 -3.86 2.28
N ASP A 144 -19.20 -3.93 1.11
CA ASP A 144 -18.60 -4.39 -0.16
C ASP A 144 -18.83 -3.38 -1.28
N PRO A 145 -18.16 -2.21 -1.26
CA PRO A 145 -18.39 -1.14 -2.24
C PRO A 145 -17.98 -1.53 -3.66
N LEU A 146 -17.14 -2.55 -3.80
CA LEU A 146 -16.65 -3.05 -5.08
C LEU A 146 -17.47 -4.25 -5.61
N ALA A 147 -18.48 -4.71 -4.86
CA ALA A 147 -19.31 -5.88 -5.20
C ALA A 147 -18.45 -7.13 -5.52
N GLU A 148 -17.37 -7.34 -4.76
CA GLU A 148 -16.46 -8.48 -4.95
C GLU A 148 -17.18 -9.80 -4.65
N GLU A 149 -18.11 -9.83 -3.68
CA GLU A 149 -18.87 -11.02 -3.33
C GLU A 149 -19.70 -11.55 -4.51
N HIS A 150 -20.26 -10.66 -5.31
CA HIS A 150 -21.05 -11.04 -6.50
C HIS A 150 -20.20 -11.57 -7.68
N THR A 151 -18.90 -11.27 -7.67
CA THR A 151 -17.97 -11.67 -8.72
C THR A 151 -16.92 -12.66 -8.22
N THR A 152 -17.12 -13.21 -7.01
CA THR A 152 -16.29 -14.28 -6.46
C THR A 152 -16.58 -15.58 -7.19
N ALA A 153 -15.61 -16.08 -7.95
CA ALA A 153 -15.71 -17.32 -8.70
C ALA A 153 -15.58 -18.55 -7.80
N VAL A 154 -14.55 -18.54 -6.95
CA VAL A 154 -14.33 -19.48 -5.85
C VAL A 154 -13.83 -18.68 -4.64
N GLN A 155 -13.94 -19.23 -3.45
CA GLN A 155 -13.51 -18.52 -2.24
C GLN A 155 -12.05 -18.07 -2.35
N GLY A 156 -11.82 -16.76 -2.18
CA GLY A 156 -10.51 -16.14 -2.33
C GLY A 156 -10.16 -15.74 -3.77
N LEU A 157 -11.04 -15.95 -4.76
CA LEU A 157 -10.78 -15.55 -6.15
C LEU A 157 -11.95 -14.75 -6.72
N VAL A 158 -11.69 -13.49 -7.06
CA VAL A 158 -12.66 -12.59 -7.69
C VAL A 158 -12.36 -12.49 -9.18
N HIS A 159 -13.35 -12.81 -10.03
CA HIS A 159 -13.24 -12.74 -11.49
C HIS A 159 -14.26 -11.76 -12.06
N ARG A 160 -13.89 -10.47 -12.09
CA ARG A 160 -14.75 -9.38 -12.55
C ARG A 160 -14.45 -8.92 -13.97
N TYR A 161 -13.19 -9.02 -14.39
CA TYR A 161 -12.74 -8.58 -15.71
C TYR A 161 -12.50 -9.79 -16.61
N PRO A 162 -12.76 -9.69 -17.93
CA PRO A 162 -12.68 -10.86 -18.80
C PRO A 162 -11.36 -11.62 -18.79
N ASP A 163 -10.24 -10.90 -18.59
CA ASP A 163 -8.89 -11.43 -18.71
C ASP A 163 -8.05 -11.31 -17.43
N ARG A 164 -8.69 -10.92 -16.31
CA ARG A 164 -7.99 -10.67 -15.05
C ARG A 164 -8.75 -11.17 -13.85
N VAL A 165 -8.03 -11.81 -12.96
CA VAL A 165 -8.53 -12.22 -11.64
C VAL A 165 -7.80 -11.52 -10.51
N LEU A 166 -8.50 -11.35 -9.38
CA LEU A 166 -7.93 -10.91 -8.12
C LEU A 166 -7.87 -12.13 -7.19
N PHE A 167 -6.66 -12.56 -6.86
CA PHE A 167 -6.41 -13.69 -5.98
C PHE A 167 -6.12 -13.21 -4.56
N LEU A 168 -7.05 -13.42 -3.66
CA LEU A 168 -6.98 -13.06 -2.25
C LEU A 168 -6.29 -14.19 -1.48
N THR A 169 -5.00 -14.02 -1.18
CA THR A 169 -4.16 -15.10 -0.68
C THR A 169 -4.06 -15.15 0.85
N THR A 170 -4.35 -14.04 1.52
CA THR A 170 -4.36 -13.92 2.98
C THR A 170 -5.35 -12.89 3.45
N SER A 171 -5.89 -13.05 4.66
CA SER A 171 -6.69 -12.03 5.36
C SER A 171 -5.87 -11.20 6.35
N PHE A 172 -4.56 -11.43 6.43
CA PHE A 172 -3.67 -10.81 7.38
C PHE A 172 -2.91 -9.63 6.77
N CYS A 173 -2.78 -8.54 7.56
CA CYS A 173 -1.90 -7.40 7.25
C CYS A 173 -1.00 -7.11 8.46
N SER A 174 0.18 -6.55 8.21
CA SER A 174 1.05 -6.03 9.26
C SER A 174 0.48 -4.75 9.92
N THR A 175 -0.25 -3.96 9.16
CA THR A 175 -0.89 -2.70 9.58
C THR A 175 -2.25 -2.59 8.91
N TYR A 176 -3.29 -2.17 9.64
CA TYR A 176 -4.64 -2.04 9.12
C TYR A 176 -4.95 -0.60 8.75
N CYS A 177 -5.12 -0.36 7.43
CA CYS A 177 -5.53 0.95 6.91
C CYS A 177 -7.00 1.23 7.23
N ARG A 178 -7.34 2.41 7.81
CA ARG A 178 -8.71 2.76 8.18
C ARG A 178 -9.67 2.98 7.00
N TYR A 179 -9.13 3.11 5.80
CA TYR A 179 -9.85 3.24 4.52
C TYR A 179 -9.86 1.93 3.71
N CYS A 180 -9.70 0.78 4.36
CA CYS A 180 -9.55 -0.51 3.69
C CYS A 180 -10.87 -0.99 3.06
N THR A 181 -10.91 -1.11 1.73
CA THR A 181 -12.09 -1.62 0.99
C THR A 181 -12.46 -3.07 1.34
N ARG A 182 -11.53 -3.80 1.95
CA ARG A 182 -11.71 -5.20 2.38
C ARG A 182 -11.71 -5.37 3.89
N SER A 183 -12.06 -4.30 4.65
CA SER A 183 -12.12 -4.35 6.13
C SER A 183 -13.00 -5.50 6.65
N ARG A 184 -14.06 -5.91 5.90
CA ARG A 184 -14.92 -7.04 6.24
C ARG A 184 -14.21 -8.40 6.30
N MET A 185 -13.09 -8.56 5.62
CA MET A 185 -12.34 -9.84 5.55
C MET A 185 -10.95 -9.76 6.20
N VAL A 186 -10.39 -8.57 6.39
CA VAL A 186 -9.06 -8.37 6.94
C VAL A 186 -9.14 -8.29 8.47
N GLY A 187 -8.27 -9.01 9.17
CA GLY A 187 -8.18 -8.98 10.63
C GLY A 187 -9.28 -9.76 11.37
N GLY A 188 -10.21 -10.38 10.67
CA GLY A 188 -11.27 -11.23 11.25
C GLY A 188 -10.79 -12.67 11.47
N HIS A 189 -11.58 -13.45 12.24
CA HIS A 189 -11.42 -14.90 12.42
C HIS A 189 -12.01 -15.67 11.22
N THR A 190 -11.74 -15.22 9.99
CA THR A 190 -12.15 -15.92 8.79
C THR A 190 -11.29 -17.16 8.58
N GLU A 191 -11.87 -18.19 7.98
CA GLU A 191 -11.13 -19.36 7.54
C GLU A 191 -9.87 -18.94 6.77
N ALA A 192 -8.75 -19.62 7.02
CA ALA A 192 -7.49 -19.26 6.37
C ALA A 192 -7.64 -19.40 4.84
N LEU A 193 -7.47 -18.30 4.11
CA LEU A 193 -7.60 -18.27 2.65
C LEU A 193 -6.66 -19.26 1.97
N GLN A 194 -5.54 -19.61 2.63
CA GLN A 194 -4.60 -20.61 2.14
C GLN A 194 -5.24 -21.99 1.88
N ASN A 195 -6.30 -22.34 2.62
CA ASN A 195 -7.04 -23.59 2.41
C ASN A 195 -7.78 -23.63 1.05
N HIS A 196 -7.91 -22.48 0.38
CA HIS A 196 -8.65 -22.37 -0.88
C HIS A 196 -7.74 -22.11 -2.09
N TRP A 197 -6.42 -22.02 -1.91
CA TRP A 197 -5.49 -21.72 -3.00
C TRP A 197 -5.58 -22.70 -4.14
N GLU A 198 -5.65 -24.01 -3.84
CA GLU A 198 -5.74 -25.06 -4.87
C GLU A 198 -6.95 -24.88 -5.78
N LYS A 199 -8.11 -24.58 -5.20
CA LYS A 199 -9.34 -24.34 -5.97
C LYS A 199 -9.24 -23.08 -6.83
N ALA A 200 -8.59 -22.05 -6.31
CA ALA A 200 -8.36 -20.82 -7.06
C ALA A 200 -7.39 -21.05 -8.24
N LEU A 201 -6.31 -21.80 -8.00
CA LEU A 201 -5.35 -22.19 -9.04
C LEU A 201 -5.98 -23.09 -10.08
N GLU A 202 -6.81 -24.08 -9.68
CA GLU A 202 -7.56 -24.94 -10.60
C GLU A 202 -8.49 -24.10 -11.49
N TYR A 203 -9.26 -23.18 -10.90
CA TYR A 203 -10.10 -22.23 -11.64
C TYR A 203 -9.30 -21.46 -12.69
N ILE A 204 -8.14 -20.89 -12.31
CA ILE A 204 -7.30 -20.12 -13.24
C ILE A 204 -6.82 -21.03 -14.38
N ARG A 205 -6.42 -22.29 -14.11
CA ARG A 205 -5.97 -23.23 -15.15
C ARG A 205 -7.09 -23.60 -16.15
N GLU A 206 -8.34 -23.65 -15.69
CA GLU A 206 -9.50 -23.97 -16.52
C GLU A 206 -9.99 -22.79 -17.36
N HIS A 207 -9.61 -21.55 -17.02
CA HIS A 207 -10.06 -20.31 -17.68
C HIS A 207 -8.93 -19.68 -18.48
N SER A 208 -8.73 -20.16 -19.70
CA SER A 208 -7.62 -19.75 -20.57
C SER A 208 -7.66 -18.28 -21.02
N GLU A 209 -8.79 -17.60 -20.83
CA GLU A 209 -8.92 -16.15 -21.01
C GLU A 209 -8.21 -15.33 -19.93
N VAL A 210 -7.92 -15.91 -18.75
CA VAL A 210 -7.24 -15.24 -17.64
C VAL A 210 -5.74 -15.16 -17.92
N ARG A 211 -5.25 -14.01 -18.34
CA ARG A 211 -3.84 -13.76 -18.59
C ARG A 211 -3.16 -12.89 -17.52
N ASP A 212 -3.92 -12.26 -16.61
CA ASP A 212 -3.44 -11.32 -15.60
C ASP A 212 -3.94 -11.73 -14.21
N VAL A 213 -3.03 -12.08 -13.32
CA VAL A 213 -3.35 -12.48 -11.95
C VAL A 213 -2.83 -11.44 -10.96
N VAL A 214 -3.76 -10.81 -10.21
CA VAL A 214 -3.43 -9.84 -9.15
C VAL A 214 -3.44 -10.54 -7.80
N ILE A 215 -2.29 -10.83 -7.23
CA ILE A 215 -2.12 -11.39 -5.89
C ILE A 215 -2.32 -10.28 -4.87
N SER A 216 -3.28 -10.46 -3.96
CA SER A 216 -3.70 -9.48 -2.96
C SER A 216 -4.31 -10.20 -1.74
N GLY A 217 -5.28 -9.56 -1.06
CA GLY A 217 -5.98 -10.10 0.11
C GLY A 217 -5.96 -9.09 1.25
N GLY A 218 -5.40 -9.50 2.40
CA GLY A 218 -4.74 -8.61 3.33
C GLY A 218 -3.48 -8.06 2.64
N ASP A 219 -2.31 -8.37 3.13
CA ASP A 219 -1.08 -8.00 2.41
C ASP A 219 -0.26 -9.26 2.10
N PRO A 220 -0.09 -9.63 0.81
CA PRO A 220 0.60 -10.86 0.41
C PRO A 220 2.04 -10.95 0.90
N LEU A 221 2.73 -9.82 1.07
CA LEU A 221 4.12 -9.84 1.55
C LEU A 221 4.24 -10.17 3.04
N THR A 222 3.13 -10.38 3.74
CA THR A 222 3.13 -10.96 5.10
C THR A 222 3.23 -12.49 5.11
N LEU A 223 3.08 -13.14 3.97
CA LEU A 223 3.33 -14.57 3.80
C LEU A 223 4.83 -14.88 3.93
N SER A 224 5.16 -16.12 4.29
CA SER A 224 6.57 -16.56 4.32
C SER A 224 7.16 -16.64 2.89
N ASP A 225 8.49 -16.70 2.80
CA ASP A 225 9.19 -16.83 1.53
C ASP A 225 8.79 -18.12 0.81
N GLU A 226 8.62 -19.22 1.55
CA GLU A 226 8.21 -20.53 1.02
C GLU A 226 6.77 -20.47 0.44
N MET A 227 5.86 -19.80 1.14
CA MET A 227 4.48 -19.65 0.69
C MET A 227 4.37 -18.78 -0.56
N LEU A 228 5.16 -17.70 -0.62
CA LEU A 228 5.24 -16.85 -1.81
C LEU A 228 5.89 -17.57 -2.98
N ASP A 229 6.96 -18.33 -2.74
CA ASP A 229 7.63 -19.14 -3.76
C ASP A 229 6.66 -20.15 -4.37
N TYR A 230 5.90 -20.85 -3.53
CA TYR A 230 4.87 -21.77 -3.95
C TYR A 230 3.82 -21.07 -4.83
N LEU A 231 3.20 -19.99 -4.34
CA LEU A 231 2.17 -19.27 -5.09
C LEU A 231 2.67 -18.75 -6.44
N LEU A 232 3.85 -18.14 -6.46
CA LEU A 232 4.42 -17.60 -7.67
C LEU A 232 4.79 -18.68 -8.65
N SER A 233 5.31 -19.82 -8.17
CA SER A 233 5.59 -21.01 -9.01
C SER A 233 4.33 -21.53 -9.69
N GLU A 234 3.25 -21.71 -8.91
CA GLU A 234 1.99 -22.24 -9.42
C GLU A 234 1.34 -21.30 -10.44
N VAL A 235 1.26 -20.00 -10.11
CA VAL A 235 0.62 -19.00 -10.99
C VAL A 235 1.42 -18.79 -12.29
N THR A 236 2.75 -18.65 -12.19
CA THR A 236 3.60 -18.44 -13.38
C THR A 236 3.79 -19.71 -14.20
N GLY A 237 3.52 -20.89 -13.63
CA GLY A 237 3.51 -22.18 -14.34
C GLY A 237 2.29 -22.39 -15.22
N ILE A 238 1.25 -21.56 -15.11
CA ILE A 238 0.05 -21.64 -15.96
C ILE A 238 0.36 -21.00 -17.32
N GLU A 239 0.29 -21.75 -18.40
CA GLU A 239 0.77 -21.35 -19.74
C GLU A 239 0.17 -20.04 -20.26
N HIS A 240 -1.12 -19.79 -20.02
CA HIS A 240 -1.81 -18.60 -20.52
C HIS A 240 -1.70 -17.38 -19.59
N VAL A 241 -1.10 -17.53 -18.39
CA VAL A 241 -0.86 -16.38 -17.49
C VAL A 241 0.39 -15.61 -17.93
N GLU A 242 0.18 -14.43 -18.47
CA GLU A 242 1.24 -13.57 -19.00
C GLU A 242 1.78 -12.56 -17.97
N MET A 243 0.95 -12.22 -16.97
CA MET A 243 1.23 -11.15 -16.03
C MET A 243 0.85 -11.53 -14.60
N VAL A 244 1.80 -11.34 -13.67
CA VAL A 244 1.57 -11.47 -12.24
C VAL A 244 1.81 -10.13 -11.58
N ARG A 245 0.82 -9.68 -10.81
CA ARG A 245 0.89 -8.43 -10.03
C ARG A 245 0.75 -8.73 -8.53
N ILE A 246 1.43 -7.96 -7.71
CA ILE A 246 1.32 -8.03 -6.26
C ILE A 246 0.90 -6.66 -5.73
N GLY A 247 -0.25 -6.59 -5.03
CA GLY A 247 -0.68 -5.38 -4.33
C GLY A 247 -0.22 -5.41 -2.88
N THR A 248 0.57 -4.43 -2.43
CA THR A 248 1.15 -4.41 -1.09
C THR A 248 1.37 -3.01 -0.54
N LYS A 249 1.27 -2.86 0.79
CA LYS A 249 1.70 -1.66 1.53
C LYS A 249 2.98 -1.93 2.36
N VAL A 250 3.46 -3.16 2.39
CA VAL A 250 4.61 -3.58 3.21
C VAL A 250 5.85 -2.70 3.03
N PRO A 251 6.27 -2.25 1.83
CA PRO A 251 7.42 -1.36 1.70
C PRO A 251 7.30 -0.06 2.50
N MET A 252 6.06 0.40 2.78
CA MET A 252 5.79 1.62 3.55
C MET A 252 5.63 1.34 5.05
N VAL A 253 4.99 0.24 5.42
CA VAL A 253 4.61 -0.06 6.82
C VAL A 253 5.57 -1.02 7.53
N MET A 254 6.39 -1.74 6.78
CA MET A 254 7.34 -2.74 7.28
C MET A 254 8.46 -3.01 6.26
N PRO A 255 9.28 -2.01 5.90
CA PRO A 255 10.33 -2.15 4.88
C PRO A 255 11.34 -3.25 5.20
N GLN A 256 11.48 -3.66 6.46
CA GLN A 256 12.34 -4.75 6.93
C GLN A 256 11.99 -6.11 6.28
N ARG A 257 10.75 -6.27 5.79
CA ARG A 257 10.31 -7.47 5.05
C ARG A 257 11.00 -7.61 3.70
N ILE A 258 11.47 -6.51 3.13
CA ILE A 258 12.18 -6.53 1.85
C ILE A 258 13.64 -6.91 2.10
N ASN A 259 13.84 -8.18 2.41
CA ASN A 259 15.13 -8.81 2.72
C ASN A 259 15.60 -9.71 1.58
N GLU A 260 16.80 -10.25 1.67
CA GLU A 260 17.39 -11.07 0.63
C GLU A 260 16.61 -12.38 0.38
N GLY A 261 15.95 -12.95 1.39
CA GLY A 261 15.09 -14.14 1.23
C GLY A 261 13.95 -13.86 0.26
N LEU A 262 13.16 -12.79 0.52
CA LEU A 262 12.08 -12.36 -0.38
C LEU A 262 12.62 -12.00 -1.78
N LEU A 263 13.71 -11.24 -1.85
CA LEU A 263 14.29 -10.81 -3.13
C LEU A 263 14.76 -12.01 -3.95
N ALA A 264 15.32 -13.04 -3.31
CA ALA A 264 15.70 -14.27 -3.98
C ALA A 264 14.51 -15.01 -4.60
N VAL A 265 13.36 -15.04 -3.90
CA VAL A 265 12.10 -15.57 -4.44
C VAL A 265 11.64 -14.77 -5.64
N LEU A 266 11.54 -13.44 -5.52
CA LEU A 266 11.03 -12.58 -6.59
C LEU A 266 11.90 -12.63 -7.85
N ARG A 267 13.22 -12.82 -7.72
CA ARG A 267 14.13 -12.96 -8.88
C ARG A 267 13.87 -14.20 -9.74
N LYS A 268 13.23 -15.24 -9.20
CA LYS A 268 12.92 -16.48 -9.96
C LYS A 268 11.80 -16.26 -10.97
N TYR A 269 10.83 -15.40 -10.65
CA TYR A 269 9.56 -15.27 -11.37
C TYR A 269 9.43 -13.90 -12.04
N LYS A 270 9.91 -13.76 -13.27
CA LYS A 270 9.84 -12.50 -14.04
C LYS A 270 8.95 -12.66 -15.26
N PRO A 271 8.19 -11.65 -15.63
CA PRO A 271 8.04 -10.33 -15.00
C PRO A 271 7.05 -10.33 -13.83
N ILE A 272 7.42 -9.65 -12.72
CA ILE A 272 6.49 -9.34 -11.64
C ILE A 272 6.26 -7.83 -11.60
N TYR A 273 5.00 -7.43 -11.51
CA TYR A 273 4.58 -6.05 -11.29
C TYR A 273 4.11 -5.88 -9.85
N MET A 274 4.53 -4.83 -9.19
CA MET A 274 4.13 -4.56 -7.81
C MET A 274 3.46 -3.20 -7.71
N SER A 275 2.21 -3.21 -7.19
CA SER A 275 1.46 -1.99 -6.86
C SER A 275 1.69 -1.66 -5.40
N ILE A 276 2.49 -0.63 -5.15
CA ILE A 276 2.84 -0.18 -3.80
C ILE A 276 1.82 0.85 -3.32
N HIS A 277 1.16 0.57 -2.21
CA HIS A 277 0.24 1.50 -1.57
C HIS A 277 1.03 2.54 -0.77
N ALA A 278 1.04 3.78 -1.24
CA ALA A 278 1.61 4.93 -0.55
C ALA A 278 0.60 6.08 -0.53
N THR A 279 0.37 6.67 0.63
CA THR A 279 -0.66 7.71 0.82
C THR A 279 -0.10 9.06 1.21
N HIS A 280 1.07 9.11 1.85
CA HIS A 280 1.64 10.36 2.34
C HIS A 280 3.17 10.39 2.11
N PRO A 281 3.77 11.57 1.82
CA PRO A 281 5.22 11.67 1.62
C PRO A 281 6.05 11.25 2.85
N ASP A 282 5.51 11.29 4.05
CA ASP A 282 6.20 10.86 5.28
C ASP A 282 6.34 9.33 5.38
N GLU A 283 5.59 8.56 4.58
CA GLU A 283 5.81 7.11 4.45
C GLU A 283 7.10 6.79 3.70
N MET A 284 7.55 7.72 2.84
CA MET A 284 8.76 7.57 2.03
C MET A 284 10.01 7.92 2.83
N THR A 285 10.32 7.11 3.84
CA THR A 285 11.56 7.18 4.62
C THR A 285 12.76 6.65 3.82
N ALA A 286 13.97 6.77 4.37
CA ALA A 286 15.15 6.14 3.77
C ALA A 286 15.03 4.61 3.73
N GLU A 287 14.43 3.99 4.76
CA GLU A 287 14.17 2.55 4.81
C GLU A 287 13.20 2.13 3.69
N ALA A 288 12.08 2.84 3.54
CA ALA A 288 11.10 2.58 2.48
C ALA A 288 11.72 2.76 1.09
N ALA A 289 12.53 3.81 0.90
CA ALA A 289 13.23 4.05 -0.36
C ALA A 289 14.27 2.95 -0.67
N ARG A 290 15.03 2.49 0.33
CA ARG A 290 15.94 1.35 0.17
C ARG A 290 15.19 0.08 -0.21
N ALA A 291 14.06 -0.21 0.44
CA ALA A 291 13.21 -1.35 0.13
C ALA A 291 12.70 -1.30 -1.33
N CYS A 292 12.18 -0.18 -1.77
CA CYS A 292 11.73 0.00 -3.15
C CYS A 292 12.88 -0.16 -4.16
N ASN A 293 14.06 0.42 -3.89
CA ASN A 293 15.22 0.26 -4.76
C ASN A 293 15.66 -1.22 -4.84
N ALA A 294 15.69 -1.95 -3.71
CA ALA A 294 16.03 -3.37 -3.70
C ALA A 294 15.07 -4.23 -4.51
N LEU A 295 13.75 -3.96 -4.42
CA LEU A 295 12.74 -4.60 -5.26
C LEU A 295 12.98 -4.32 -6.76
N SER A 296 13.26 -3.07 -7.11
CA SER A 296 13.58 -2.68 -8.50
C SER A 296 14.87 -3.34 -8.99
N ASP A 297 15.90 -3.45 -8.14
CA ASP A 297 17.16 -4.14 -8.47
C ASP A 297 16.95 -5.66 -8.64
N ALA A 298 15.99 -6.23 -7.94
CA ALA A 298 15.56 -7.62 -8.14
C ALA A 298 14.79 -7.82 -9.47
N GLY A 299 14.49 -6.76 -10.21
CA GLY A 299 13.81 -6.80 -11.50
C GLY A 299 12.29 -6.72 -11.41
N VAL A 300 11.76 -6.29 -10.26
CA VAL A 300 10.32 -6.04 -10.07
C VAL A 300 9.96 -4.67 -10.66
N VAL A 301 8.88 -4.61 -11.42
CA VAL A 301 8.36 -3.35 -11.98
C VAL A 301 7.46 -2.68 -10.95
N LEU A 302 7.84 -1.49 -10.48
CA LEU A 302 7.16 -0.80 -9.39
C LEU A 302 6.25 0.32 -9.89
N GLY A 303 4.97 0.24 -9.50
CA GLY A 303 4.00 1.32 -9.63
C GLY A 303 3.37 1.65 -8.28
N SER A 304 3.01 2.91 -8.04
CA SER A 304 2.24 3.25 -6.84
C SER A 304 0.75 3.20 -7.08
N GLN A 305 0.05 2.88 -6.01
CA GLN A 305 -1.39 3.00 -5.86
C GLN A 305 -1.66 3.92 -4.68
N THR A 306 -2.22 5.09 -4.96
CA THR A 306 -2.50 6.12 -3.97
C THR A 306 -4.00 6.34 -3.88
N VAL A 307 -4.55 6.30 -2.68
CA VAL A 307 -5.95 6.67 -2.42
C VAL A 307 -5.98 8.11 -1.95
N LEU A 308 -6.83 8.93 -2.55
CA LEU A 308 -7.06 10.32 -2.18
C LEU A 308 -7.92 10.36 -0.90
N LEU A 309 -7.34 10.89 0.17
CA LEU A 309 -7.93 10.89 1.51
C LEU A 309 -8.00 12.31 2.06
N LYS A 310 -9.19 12.75 2.43
CA LYS A 310 -9.46 14.07 3.01
C LYS A 310 -8.66 14.29 4.30
N GLY A 311 -7.92 15.39 4.33
CA GLY A 311 -7.09 15.77 5.48
C GLY A 311 -5.86 14.89 5.68
N VAL A 312 -5.49 14.08 4.68
CA VAL A 312 -4.26 13.27 4.64
C VAL A 312 -3.39 13.71 3.47
N ASN A 313 -3.91 13.61 2.24
CA ASN A 313 -3.15 13.89 1.02
C ASN A 313 -3.96 14.68 -0.04
N ASP A 314 -5.07 15.28 0.34
CA ASP A 314 -6.00 16.00 -0.53
C ASP A 314 -5.51 17.41 -0.91
N SER A 315 -4.21 17.59 -1.03
CA SER A 315 -3.61 18.85 -1.47
C SER A 315 -2.51 18.64 -2.50
N VAL A 316 -2.41 19.56 -3.45
CA VAL A 316 -1.41 19.52 -4.52
C VAL A 316 0.03 19.45 -3.98
N PRO A 317 0.43 20.26 -2.97
CA PRO A 317 1.80 20.19 -2.43
C PRO A 317 2.14 18.81 -1.86
N ILE A 318 1.22 18.18 -1.11
CA ILE A 318 1.44 16.85 -0.50
C ILE A 318 1.58 15.78 -1.59
N LEU A 319 0.68 15.75 -2.56
CA LEU A 319 0.76 14.79 -3.66
C LEU A 319 2.00 14.99 -4.52
N THR A 320 2.39 16.24 -4.78
CA THR A 320 3.62 16.57 -5.52
C THR A 320 4.86 16.02 -4.80
N ASP A 321 4.97 16.25 -3.47
CA ASP A 321 6.10 15.72 -2.70
C ASP A 321 6.09 14.18 -2.66
N LEU A 322 4.92 13.56 -2.45
CA LEU A 322 4.78 12.10 -2.49
C LEU A 322 5.26 11.54 -3.83
N PHE A 323 4.77 12.08 -4.94
CA PHE A 323 5.11 11.56 -6.27
C PHE A 323 6.59 11.78 -6.61
N HIS A 324 7.17 12.90 -6.22
CA HIS A 324 8.61 13.12 -6.39
C HIS A 324 9.44 12.14 -5.56
N LYS A 325 9.05 11.83 -4.31
CA LYS A 325 9.74 10.85 -3.46
C LYS A 325 9.61 9.44 -4.04
N LEU A 326 8.44 9.06 -4.54
CA LEU A 326 8.20 7.78 -5.21
C LEU A 326 9.10 7.62 -6.44
N LEU A 327 9.16 8.64 -7.32
CA LEU A 327 10.03 8.61 -8.50
C LEU A 327 11.51 8.47 -8.13
N ARG A 328 11.97 9.16 -7.08
CA ARG A 328 13.36 9.00 -6.57
C ARG A 328 13.64 7.59 -6.06
N ALA A 329 12.63 6.91 -5.54
CA ALA A 329 12.70 5.51 -5.11
C ALA A 329 12.38 4.50 -6.23
N ARG A 330 12.35 4.95 -7.50
CA ARG A 330 12.08 4.13 -8.70
C ARG A 330 10.69 3.51 -8.72
N VAL A 331 9.74 4.13 -8.04
CA VAL A 331 8.31 3.76 -8.05
C VAL A 331 7.59 4.75 -8.95
N LYS A 332 7.01 4.27 -10.05
CA LYS A 332 6.21 5.10 -10.95
C LYS A 332 4.86 5.41 -10.30
N PRO A 333 4.46 6.69 -10.10
CA PRO A 333 3.07 7.02 -9.79
C PRO A 333 2.16 6.48 -10.89
N TYR A 334 1.23 5.56 -10.52
CA TYR A 334 0.48 4.80 -11.52
C TYR A 334 -1.03 4.95 -11.35
N TYR A 335 -1.54 4.73 -10.13
CA TYR A 335 -2.95 4.92 -9.82
C TYR A 335 -3.14 6.00 -8.76
N LEU A 336 -4.10 6.89 -9.01
CA LEU A 336 -4.69 7.77 -8.01
C LEU A 336 -6.18 7.43 -7.94
N PHE A 337 -6.59 6.82 -6.83
CA PHE A 337 -7.97 6.40 -6.61
C PHE A 337 -8.71 7.39 -5.73
N GLN A 338 -9.96 7.62 -6.03
CA GLN A 338 -10.92 8.18 -5.07
C GLN A 338 -11.10 7.17 -3.92
N CYS A 339 -11.29 7.66 -2.69
CA CYS A 339 -11.64 6.79 -1.58
C CYS A 339 -12.99 6.12 -1.86
N ASP A 340 -13.01 4.78 -1.90
CA ASP A 340 -14.23 4.01 -2.12
C ASP A 340 -15.21 4.22 -0.96
N PRO A 341 -16.54 4.13 -1.21
CA PRO A 341 -17.56 4.30 -0.20
C PRO A 341 -17.71 3.04 0.67
N ILE A 342 -16.62 2.67 1.37
CA ILE A 342 -16.66 1.62 2.40
C ILE A 342 -17.32 2.15 3.67
N SER A 343 -18.11 1.30 4.36
CA SER A 343 -18.77 1.68 5.60
C SER A 343 -17.78 2.29 6.59
N GLY A 344 -18.08 3.49 7.10
CA GLY A 344 -17.25 4.24 8.04
C GLY A 344 -16.12 5.06 7.42
N SER A 345 -16.08 5.23 6.09
CA SER A 345 -15.02 5.99 5.41
C SER A 345 -15.40 7.43 5.02
N GLU A 346 -16.61 7.89 5.33
CA GLU A 346 -17.11 9.19 4.87
C GLU A 346 -16.17 10.35 5.21
N HIS A 347 -15.55 10.30 6.38
CA HIS A 347 -14.62 11.32 6.86
C HIS A 347 -13.31 11.40 6.05
N PHE A 348 -12.99 10.38 5.24
CA PHE A 348 -11.85 10.35 4.31
C PHE A 348 -12.22 10.72 2.88
N ARG A 349 -13.52 10.80 2.55
CA ARG A 349 -13.94 11.03 1.18
C ARG A 349 -13.75 12.47 0.76
N THR A 350 -13.20 12.67 -0.42
CA THR A 350 -13.09 13.98 -1.09
C THR A 350 -14.20 14.13 -2.12
N THR A 351 -14.47 15.36 -2.56
CA THR A 351 -15.33 15.61 -3.71
C THR A 351 -14.60 15.30 -5.01
N VAL A 352 -15.38 15.06 -6.08
CA VAL A 352 -14.84 14.82 -7.44
C VAL A 352 -14.70 16.14 -8.21
N ASP A 353 -15.33 17.23 -7.70
CA ASP A 353 -15.36 18.57 -8.32
C ASP A 353 -14.11 19.38 -8.00
#